data_8b3acdccdfada2131b0094386f43b10e
#
_entry.id   8b3acdccdfada2131b0094386f43b10e
#
_cell.length_a   1.000
_cell.length_b   1.000
_cell.length_c   1.000
_cell.angle_alpha   90.00
_cell.angle_beta   90.00
_cell.angle_gamma   90.00
#
_symmetry.space_group_name_H-M   'P 1'
#
loop_
_entity.id
_entity.type
_entity.pdbx_description
1 polymer ?
#
loop_
_entity_poly.entity_id
_entity_poly.type
_entity_poly.pdbx_seq_one_letter_code
_entity_poly.pdbx_strand_id
1 'polypeptide(L)'
;TQYRLLIQMEDSQKREYYELESVNHCWTARETERQINSQLWERLLLSNDKEAVLAVARKERLPEKPTEIIKDPMRLEFLGLERRAHYYESDLEQAIINHLQEYMMELGNGFLFSARQRRIMIEDDEFFVDLVFYNRLLRCFVLIELKTGELTHQDLGQLQMYVNYYDRKEKLPEENKTIGILLCSNKNDSLVKMSLPEDNKTILAAEYKLYLPTEEGLLKELAKAQEEYDEAKSAAKEDAE
;
A
#
# COMPACT_ATOMS: atom_id res chain seq x y z
N THR A 1 -6.11 13.68 22.30
CA THR A 1 -6.07 12.52 23.21
C THR A 1 -6.47 11.25 22.43
N GLN A 2 -5.95 10.12 22.84
CA GLN A 2 -6.24 8.80 22.28
C GLN A 2 -7.74 8.50 22.17
N TYR A 3 -8.50 8.83 23.21
CA TYR A 3 -9.96 8.73 23.25
C TYR A 3 -10.67 9.43 22.08
N ARG A 4 -10.16 10.59 21.67
CA ARG A 4 -10.76 11.35 20.57
C ARG A 4 -10.65 10.62 19.23
N LEU A 5 -9.55 9.90 19.01
CA LEU A 5 -9.35 9.09 17.81
C LEU A 5 -10.30 7.87 17.79
N LEU A 6 -10.45 7.20 18.94
CA LEU A 6 -11.28 6.02 19.06
C LEU A 6 -12.79 6.33 18.94
N ILE A 7 -13.27 7.43 19.52
CA ILE A 7 -14.69 7.83 19.45
C ILE A 7 -15.12 8.17 18.01
N GLN A 8 -14.22 8.61 17.17
CA GLN A 8 -14.52 8.93 15.76
C GLN A 8 -14.68 7.69 14.87
N MET A 9 -14.37 6.51 15.37
CA MET A 9 -14.55 5.26 14.63
C MET A 9 -16.00 4.79 14.74
N GLU A 10 -16.67 4.64 13.60
CA GLU A 10 -18.05 4.12 13.53
C GLU A 10 -18.08 2.61 13.76
N ASP A 11 -17.08 1.89 13.24
CA ASP A 11 -16.95 0.44 13.43
C ASP A 11 -16.59 0.09 14.88
N SER A 12 -17.48 -0.59 15.55
CA SER A 12 -17.31 -0.98 16.96
C SER A 12 -16.21 -2.01 17.18
N GLN A 13 -16.04 -2.97 16.24
CA GLN A 13 -15.01 -4.01 16.35
C GLN A 13 -13.62 -3.43 16.11
N LYS A 14 -13.49 -2.56 15.11
CA LYS A 14 -12.26 -1.82 14.84
C LYS A 14 -11.87 -0.94 16.02
N ARG A 15 -12.84 -0.23 16.62
CA ARG A 15 -12.62 0.60 17.80
C ARG A 15 -12.15 -0.21 19.00
N GLU A 16 -12.85 -1.31 19.32
CA GLU A 16 -12.51 -2.23 20.41
C GLU A 16 -11.09 -2.80 20.21
N TYR A 17 -10.74 -3.19 19.00
CA TYR A 17 -9.41 -3.67 18.65
C TYR A 17 -8.33 -2.62 18.97
N TYR A 18 -8.48 -1.39 18.48
CA TYR A 18 -7.49 -0.33 18.74
C TYR A 18 -7.45 0.10 20.22
N GLU A 19 -8.55 0.01 20.94
CA GLU A 19 -8.60 0.24 22.38
C GLU A 19 -7.76 -0.81 23.11
N LEU A 20 -8.02 -2.08 22.87
CA LEU A 20 -7.30 -3.21 23.47
C LEU A 20 -5.80 -3.17 23.14
N GLU A 21 -5.44 -3.00 21.87
CA GLU A 21 -4.03 -2.93 21.47
C GLU A 21 -3.31 -1.73 22.07
N SER A 22 -3.98 -0.59 22.16
CA SER A 22 -3.43 0.60 22.78
C SER A 22 -3.12 0.42 24.26
N VAL A 23 -4.00 -0.29 24.99
CA VAL A 23 -3.82 -0.58 26.41
C VAL A 23 -2.71 -1.64 26.60
N ASN A 24 -2.80 -2.75 25.88
CA ASN A 24 -1.89 -3.89 26.04
C ASN A 24 -0.44 -3.54 25.67
N HIS A 25 -0.23 -2.65 24.70
CA HIS A 25 1.09 -2.26 24.22
C HIS A 25 1.48 -0.82 24.61
N CYS A 26 0.73 -0.20 25.52
CA CYS A 26 1.00 1.14 26.05
C CYS A 26 1.22 2.18 24.93
N TRP A 27 0.45 2.13 23.85
CA TRP A 27 0.60 3.07 22.75
C TRP A 27 0.27 4.49 23.20
N THR A 28 1.09 5.43 22.77
CA THR A 28 0.78 6.86 22.89
C THR A 28 -0.33 7.25 21.91
N ALA A 29 -0.95 8.42 22.11
CA ALA A 29 -1.95 8.93 21.16
C ALA A 29 -1.39 9.01 19.71
N ARG A 30 -0.12 9.40 19.56
CA ARG A 30 0.57 9.42 18.26
C ARG A 30 0.74 8.03 17.67
N GLU A 31 1.07 7.03 18.48
CA GLU A 31 1.22 5.65 18.01
C GLU A 31 -0.12 5.06 17.62
N THR A 32 -1.17 5.30 18.41
CA THR A 32 -2.53 4.88 18.07
C THR A 32 -2.98 5.51 16.75
N GLU A 33 -2.84 6.82 16.59
CA GLU A 33 -3.15 7.53 15.35
C GLU A 33 -2.38 6.96 14.15
N ARG A 34 -1.11 6.68 14.34
CA ARG A 34 -0.26 6.07 13.31
C ARG A 34 -0.74 4.68 12.92
N GLN A 35 -1.14 3.83 13.88
CA GLN A 35 -1.64 2.49 13.59
C GLN A 35 -3.01 2.53 12.90
N ILE A 36 -3.87 3.47 13.27
CA ILE A 36 -5.13 3.74 12.59
C ILE A 36 -4.88 4.17 11.14
N ASN A 37 -4.03 5.16 10.94
CA ASN A 37 -3.69 5.69 9.61
C ASN A 37 -2.95 4.65 8.75
N SER A 38 -2.19 3.74 9.35
CA SER A 38 -1.57 2.63 8.66
C SER A 38 -2.52 1.47 8.36
N GLN A 39 -3.81 1.64 8.65
CA GLN A 39 -4.85 0.62 8.41
C GLN A 39 -4.46 -0.76 8.99
N LEU A 40 -3.94 -0.78 10.23
CA LEU A 40 -3.47 -2.03 10.85
C LEU A 40 -4.59 -3.07 10.94
N TRP A 41 -5.81 -2.64 11.30
CA TRP A 41 -6.98 -3.52 11.38
C TRP A 41 -7.27 -4.19 10.04
N GLU A 42 -7.34 -3.43 8.97
CA GLU A 42 -7.61 -3.89 7.62
C GLU A 42 -6.49 -4.85 7.13
N ARG A 43 -5.25 -4.50 7.38
CA ARG A 43 -4.11 -5.37 7.05
C ARG A 43 -4.16 -6.71 7.78
N LEU A 44 -4.61 -6.72 9.02
CA LEU A 44 -4.78 -7.95 9.79
C LEU A 44 -5.90 -8.83 9.24
N LEU A 45 -6.99 -8.23 8.79
CA LEU A 45 -8.08 -8.99 8.19
C LEU A 45 -7.67 -9.64 6.86
N LEU A 46 -6.84 -8.95 6.07
CA LEU A 46 -6.40 -9.40 4.75
C LEU A 46 -5.13 -10.28 4.79
N SER A 47 -4.42 -10.35 5.92
CA SER A 47 -3.15 -11.05 6.01
C SER A 47 -3.34 -12.54 6.31
N ASN A 48 -2.65 -13.38 5.53
CA ASN A 48 -2.49 -14.80 5.83
C ASN A 48 -1.53 -15.07 7.01
N ASP A 49 -0.72 -14.05 7.38
CA ASP A 49 0.24 -14.10 8.49
C ASP A 49 -0.01 -12.91 9.43
N LYS A 50 -1.03 -13.03 10.25
CA LYS A 50 -1.45 -11.99 11.20
C LYS A 50 -0.38 -11.69 12.24
N GLU A 51 0.32 -12.73 12.72
CA GLU A 51 1.39 -12.58 13.72
C GLU A 51 2.55 -11.73 13.18
N ALA A 52 2.94 -11.93 11.93
CA ALA A 52 3.97 -11.13 11.29
C ALA A 52 3.58 -9.65 11.19
N VAL A 53 2.32 -9.36 10.83
CA VAL A 53 1.80 -7.99 10.76
C VAL A 53 1.77 -7.33 12.15
N LEU A 54 1.33 -8.06 13.17
CA LEU A 54 1.30 -7.59 14.55
C LEU A 54 2.70 -7.33 15.10
N ALA A 55 3.64 -8.24 14.89
CA ALA A 55 5.02 -8.08 15.36
C ALA A 55 5.69 -6.82 14.79
N VAL A 56 5.42 -6.49 13.51
CA VAL A 56 5.90 -5.24 12.91
C VAL A 56 5.20 -4.02 13.53
N ALA A 57 3.87 -4.08 13.71
CA ALA A 57 3.09 -2.99 14.29
C ALA A 57 3.49 -2.70 15.75
N ARG A 58 3.77 -3.74 16.51
CA ARG A 58 4.23 -3.68 17.90
C ARG A 58 5.71 -3.36 18.06
N LYS A 59 6.44 -3.24 16.94
CA LYS A 59 7.90 -3.03 16.88
C LYS A 59 8.73 -4.16 17.48
N GLU A 60 8.18 -5.35 17.55
CA GLU A 60 8.87 -6.56 18.01
C GLU A 60 9.89 -7.04 16.98
N ARG A 61 9.63 -6.78 15.69
CA ARG A 61 10.56 -7.00 14.58
C ARG A 61 10.45 -5.91 13.51
N LEU A 62 11.45 -5.84 12.65
CA LEU A 62 11.39 -5.03 11.43
C LEU A 62 10.60 -5.76 10.32
N PRO A 63 9.94 -5.03 9.41
CA PRO A 63 9.29 -5.65 8.26
C PRO A 63 10.34 -6.35 7.38
N GLU A 64 10.01 -7.54 6.91
CA GLU A 64 10.86 -8.34 6.03
C GLU A 64 10.32 -8.39 4.61
N LYS A 65 9.01 -8.20 4.45
CA LYS A 65 8.32 -8.27 3.16
C LYS A 65 7.65 -6.95 2.84
N PRO A 66 7.64 -6.55 1.56
CA PRO A 66 6.94 -5.34 1.11
C PRO A 66 5.47 -5.30 1.49
N THR A 67 4.78 -6.44 1.41
CA THR A 67 3.36 -6.58 1.74
C THR A 67 3.00 -6.27 3.20
N GLU A 68 3.99 -6.25 4.10
CA GLU A 68 3.77 -5.90 5.50
C GLU A 68 3.66 -4.40 5.74
N ILE A 69 4.15 -3.58 4.81
CA ILE A 69 4.18 -2.12 4.95
C ILE A 69 3.40 -1.37 3.87
N ILE A 70 3.03 -2.03 2.77
CA ILE A 70 2.30 -1.40 1.67
C ILE A 70 0.81 -1.71 1.81
N LYS A 71 -0.02 -0.70 1.59
CA LYS A 71 -1.48 -0.81 1.65
C LYS A 71 -2.06 -1.10 0.27
N ASP A 72 -3.11 -1.89 0.23
CA ASP A 72 -3.93 -2.15 -0.95
C ASP A 72 -5.38 -2.36 -0.51
N PRO A 73 -6.33 -1.49 -0.85
CA PRO A 73 -6.15 -0.25 -1.63
C PRO A 73 -5.55 0.90 -0.81
N MET A 74 -4.86 1.82 -1.49
CA MET A 74 -4.45 3.12 -0.93
C MET A 74 -5.61 4.11 -0.99
N ARG A 75 -5.80 4.89 0.07
CA ARG A 75 -6.85 5.91 0.13
C ARG A 75 -6.23 7.30 -0.06
N LEU A 76 -6.57 7.94 -1.17
CA LEU A 76 -6.01 9.21 -1.61
C LEU A 76 -7.04 10.34 -1.66
N GLU A 77 -8.12 10.26 -0.88
CA GLU A 77 -9.17 11.27 -0.81
C GLU A 77 -8.67 12.63 -0.32
N PHE A 78 -7.61 12.64 0.49
CA PHE A 78 -6.97 13.87 0.97
C PHE A 78 -6.35 14.72 -0.14
N LEU A 79 -6.14 14.16 -1.33
CA LEU A 79 -5.66 14.93 -2.49
C LEU A 79 -6.68 15.97 -2.96
N GLY A 80 -7.93 15.89 -2.51
CA GLY A 80 -8.98 16.86 -2.80
C GLY A 80 -9.33 16.99 -4.30
N LEU A 81 -9.02 15.96 -5.09
CA LEU A 81 -9.32 15.97 -6.51
C LEU A 81 -10.83 15.97 -6.74
N GLU A 82 -11.31 16.89 -7.58
CA GLU A 82 -12.71 16.93 -7.97
C GLU A 82 -13.12 15.65 -8.70
N ARG A 83 -14.39 15.24 -8.59
CA ARG A 83 -14.90 14.08 -9.35
C ARG A 83 -15.00 14.44 -10.83
N ARG A 84 -14.06 13.95 -11.64
CA ARG A 84 -14.01 14.10 -13.11
C ARG A 84 -14.06 12.72 -13.76
N ALA A 85 -14.49 12.70 -15.02
CA ALA A 85 -14.53 11.45 -15.79
C ALA A 85 -13.14 10.87 -16.05
N HIS A 86 -12.14 11.73 -16.23
CA HIS A 86 -10.76 11.35 -16.47
C HIS A 86 -9.79 12.31 -15.79
N TYR A 87 -8.71 11.77 -15.26
CA TYR A 87 -7.50 12.46 -14.82
C TYR A 87 -6.33 12.05 -15.69
N TYR A 88 -5.39 12.96 -15.91
CA TYR A 88 -4.07 12.62 -16.42
C TYR A 88 -3.18 12.13 -15.26
N GLU A 89 -2.23 11.27 -15.57
CA GLU A 89 -1.25 10.79 -14.59
C GLU A 89 -0.47 11.96 -13.95
N SER A 90 -0.16 12.99 -14.76
CA SER A 90 0.47 14.23 -14.30
C SER A 90 -0.38 15.02 -13.27
N ASP A 91 -1.72 14.97 -13.35
CA ASP A 91 -2.58 15.63 -12.38
C ASP A 91 -2.54 14.91 -11.03
N LEU A 92 -2.57 13.58 -11.06
CA LEU A 92 -2.45 12.74 -9.88
C LEU A 92 -1.06 12.91 -9.23
N GLU A 93 -0.01 12.86 -10.03
CA GLU A 93 1.36 13.09 -9.57
C GLU A 93 1.51 14.46 -8.91
N GLN A 94 1.02 15.52 -9.56
CA GLN A 94 1.10 16.88 -9.02
C GLN A 94 0.31 17.01 -7.71
N ALA A 95 -0.87 16.38 -7.62
CA ALA A 95 -1.66 16.36 -6.39
C ALA A 95 -0.92 15.63 -5.26
N ILE A 96 -0.28 14.49 -5.53
CA ILE A 96 0.55 13.77 -4.57
C ILE A 96 1.71 14.64 -4.07
N ILE A 97 2.39 15.35 -4.96
CA ILE A 97 3.48 16.23 -4.58
C ILE A 97 2.99 17.42 -3.73
N ASN A 98 1.85 17.99 -4.05
CA ASN A 98 1.26 19.07 -3.26
C ASN A 98 0.86 18.61 -1.85
N HIS A 99 0.53 17.34 -1.69
CA HIS A 99 0.12 16.71 -0.43
C HIS A 99 1.10 15.60 0.00
N LEU A 100 2.38 15.82 -0.25
CA LEU A 100 3.42 14.80 -0.05
C LEU A 100 3.48 14.27 1.39
N GLN A 101 3.23 15.15 2.37
CA GLN A 101 3.23 14.75 3.77
C GLN A 101 2.11 13.74 4.06
N GLU A 102 0.90 14.03 3.63
CA GLU A 102 -0.27 13.16 3.76
C GLU A 102 -0.06 11.85 2.99
N TYR A 103 0.50 11.93 1.78
CA TYR A 103 0.82 10.76 0.97
C TYR A 103 1.86 9.86 1.64
N MET A 104 2.91 10.44 2.25
CA MET A 104 3.89 9.66 3.01
C MET A 104 3.27 9.00 4.26
N MET A 105 2.31 9.65 4.90
CA MET A 105 1.54 9.04 6.00
C MET A 105 0.66 7.89 5.49
N GLU A 106 0.08 8.04 4.31
CA GLU A 106 -0.70 6.97 3.68
C GLU A 106 0.19 5.80 3.23
N LEU A 107 1.36 6.05 2.65
CA LEU A 107 2.34 5.00 2.33
C LEU A 107 2.72 4.17 3.57
N GLY A 108 2.83 4.81 4.72
CA GLY A 108 3.14 4.14 5.99
C GLY A 108 4.55 4.43 6.51
N ASN A 109 5.08 3.48 7.29
CA ASN A 109 6.28 3.72 8.08
C ASN A 109 7.58 3.56 7.28
N GLY A 110 8.52 4.45 7.58
CA GLY A 110 9.89 4.34 7.12
C GLY A 110 10.15 4.87 5.72
N PHE A 111 9.15 5.43 5.05
CA PHE A 111 9.33 6.03 3.73
C PHE A 111 9.99 7.40 3.83
N LEU A 112 10.92 7.64 2.91
CA LEU A 112 11.60 8.91 2.68
C LEU A 112 11.45 9.24 1.20
N PHE A 113 10.96 10.43 0.89
CA PHE A 113 10.85 10.89 -0.50
C PHE A 113 12.24 11.22 -1.03
N SER A 114 12.57 10.66 -2.19
CA SER A 114 13.87 10.84 -2.85
C SER A 114 13.78 11.72 -4.09
N ALA A 115 12.87 11.39 -5.01
CA ALA A 115 12.75 12.12 -6.26
C ALA A 115 11.35 11.96 -6.88
N ARG A 116 11.04 12.92 -7.74
CA ARG A 116 9.91 12.94 -8.68
C ARG A 116 10.45 12.95 -10.09
N GLN A 117 9.79 12.27 -11.03
CA GLN A 117 10.17 12.23 -12.45
C GLN A 117 11.67 11.98 -12.63
N ARG A 118 12.13 10.92 -11.92
CA ARG A 118 13.55 10.59 -11.93
C ARG A 118 13.95 10.05 -13.29
N ARG A 119 14.73 10.84 -14.02
CA ARG A 119 15.30 10.43 -15.30
C ARG A 119 16.31 9.29 -15.09
N ILE A 120 16.15 8.23 -15.84
CA ILE A 120 17.11 7.14 -15.99
C ILE A 120 17.47 6.99 -17.46
N MET A 121 18.70 6.56 -17.73
CA MET A 121 19.22 6.36 -19.07
C MET A 121 19.54 4.88 -19.26
N ILE A 122 19.00 4.29 -20.31
CA ILE A 122 19.34 2.94 -20.74
C ILE A 122 19.83 3.06 -22.17
N GLU A 123 21.15 2.98 -22.35
CA GLU A 123 21.82 3.33 -23.60
C GLU A 123 21.48 4.77 -24.00
N ASP A 124 20.85 4.97 -25.14
CA ASP A 124 20.47 6.29 -25.67
C ASP A 124 19.00 6.67 -25.35
N ASP A 125 18.24 5.78 -24.71
CA ASP A 125 16.84 5.99 -24.39
C ASP A 125 16.67 6.60 -23.01
N GLU A 126 15.77 7.59 -22.93
CA GLU A 126 15.39 8.26 -21.68
C GLU A 126 14.07 7.71 -21.14
N PHE A 127 14.07 7.43 -19.85
CA PHE A 127 12.87 7.00 -19.12
C PHE A 127 12.74 7.84 -17.85
N PHE A 128 11.52 7.93 -17.33
CA PHE A 128 11.23 8.70 -16.14
C PHE A 128 10.41 7.85 -15.16
N VAL A 129 10.90 7.73 -13.93
CA VAL A 129 10.18 7.10 -12.83
C VAL A 129 9.34 8.19 -12.15
N ASP A 130 8.04 7.99 -12.01
CA ASP A 130 7.13 9.03 -11.49
C ASP A 130 7.54 9.46 -10.08
N LEU A 131 7.63 8.52 -9.14
CA LEU A 131 8.01 8.82 -7.76
C LEU A 131 9.03 7.80 -7.26
N VAL A 132 10.06 8.30 -6.60
CA VAL A 132 11.10 7.49 -5.97
C VAL A 132 11.11 7.75 -4.48
N PHE A 133 10.97 6.70 -3.70
CA PHE A 133 11.12 6.69 -2.26
C PHE A 133 12.26 5.76 -1.84
N TYR A 134 12.71 5.93 -0.62
CA TYR A 134 13.55 4.98 0.08
C TYR A 134 12.84 4.53 1.35
N ASN A 135 12.76 3.23 1.57
CA ASN A 135 12.21 2.72 2.83
C ASN A 135 13.33 2.27 3.76
N ARG A 136 13.52 3.02 4.86
CA ARG A 136 14.59 2.76 5.83
C ARG A 136 14.43 1.44 6.61
N LEU A 137 13.21 0.93 6.75
CA LEU A 137 12.97 -0.32 7.49
C LEU A 137 13.31 -1.52 6.63
N LEU A 138 12.89 -1.49 5.37
CA LEU A 138 13.24 -2.50 4.37
C LEU A 138 14.62 -2.27 3.75
N ARG A 139 15.25 -1.13 3.99
CA ARG A 139 16.57 -0.77 3.45
C ARG A 139 16.63 -0.94 1.93
N CYS A 140 15.67 -0.37 1.22
CA CYS A 140 15.58 -0.47 -0.22
C CYS A 140 14.91 0.74 -0.85
N PHE A 141 15.15 0.96 -2.14
CA PHE A 141 14.38 1.88 -2.95
C PHE A 141 12.98 1.34 -3.20
N VAL A 142 12.02 2.24 -3.28
CA VAL A 142 10.63 1.97 -3.65
C VAL A 142 10.26 2.90 -4.79
N LEU A 143 10.03 2.33 -5.97
CA LEU A 143 9.64 3.04 -7.18
C LEU A 143 8.13 2.95 -7.33
N ILE A 144 7.49 4.08 -7.58
CA ILE A 144 6.04 4.13 -7.77
C ILE A 144 5.75 4.69 -9.16
N GLU A 145 5.02 3.92 -9.94
CA GLU A 145 4.42 4.33 -11.20
C GLU A 145 2.93 4.55 -11.01
N LEU A 146 2.42 5.63 -11.57
CA LEU A 146 1.03 6.05 -11.44
C LEU A 146 0.28 5.75 -12.73
N LYS A 147 -0.90 5.14 -12.62
CA LYS A 147 -1.81 4.88 -13.74
C LYS A 147 -3.21 5.31 -13.40
N THR A 148 -3.77 6.20 -14.21
CA THR A 148 -5.15 6.69 -14.03
C THR A 148 -6.21 5.79 -14.67
N GLY A 149 -5.79 4.75 -15.40
CA GLY A 149 -6.62 3.77 -16.07
C GLY A 149 -6.44 2.34 -15.55
N GLU A 150 -6.84 1.40 -16.38
CA GLU A 150 -6.60 -0.02 -16.15
C GLU A 150 -5.12 -0.36 -16.30
N LEU A 151 -4.65 -1.26 -15.44
CA LEU A 151 -3.30 -1.80 -15.48
C LEU A 151 -3.12 -2.67 -16.73
N THR A 152 -1.98 -2.50 -17.41
CA THR A 152 -1.59 -3.32 -18.55
C THR A 152 -0.32 -4.13 -18.28
N HIS A 153 -0.07 -5.17 -19.07
CA HIS A 153 1.19 -5.95 -18.98
C HIS A 153 2.43 -5.12 -19.35
N GLN A 154 2.26 -4.06 -20.17
CA GLN A 154 3.34 -3.14 -20.54
C GLN A 154 3.78 -2.31 -19.34
N ASP A 155 2.84 -1.83 -18.51
CA ASP A 155 3.13 -1.07 -17.30
C ASP A 155 3.95 -1.90 -16.31
N LEU A 156 3.60 -3.18 -16.15
CA LEU A 156 4.37 -4.10 -15.31
C LEU A 156 5.77 -4.35 -15.86
N GLY A 157 5.91 -4.50 -17.19
CA GLY A 157 7.19 -4.64 -17.86
C GLY A 157 8.09 -3.41 -17.71
N GLN A 158 7.52 -2.21 -17.84
CA GLN A 158 8.21 -0.95 -17.63
C GLN A 158 8.71 -0.82 -16.19
N LEU A 159 7.84 -1.06 -15.22
CA LEU A 159 8.21 -1.02 -13.80
C LEU A 159 9.29 -2.05 -13.46
N GLN A 160 9.22 -3.27 -14.02
CA GLN A 160 10.26 -4.28 -13.85
C GLN A 160 11.62 -3.81 -14.40
N MET A 161 11.62 -3.13 -15.55
CA MET A 161 12.83 -2.54 -16.11
C MET A 161 13.43 -1.49 -15.17
N TYR A 162 12.61 -0.63 -14.57
CA TYR A 162 13.06 0.37 -13.61
C TYR A 162 13.64 -0.28 -12.34
N VAL A 163 12.97 -1.28 -11.79
CA VAL A 163 13.48 -2.04 -10.63
C VAL A 163 14.83 -2.68 -10.96
N ASN A 164 14.96 -3.30 -12.13
CA ASN A 164 16.22 -3.89 -12.59
C ASN A 164 17.33 -2.84 -12.76
N TYR A 165 16.99 -1.63 -13.24
CA TYR A 165 17.95 -0.53 -13.37
C TYR A 165 18.47 -0.12 -11.99
N TYR A 166 17.57 0.11 -11.04
CA TYR A 166 17.96 0.48 -9.68
C TYR A 166 18.78 -0.60 -9.00
N ASP A 167 18.41 -1.87 -9.12
CA ASP A 167 19.15 -2.99 -8.55
C ASP A 167 20.56 -3.14 -9.10
N ARG A 168 20.80 -2.72 -10.36
CA ARG A 168 22.10 -2.88 -11.04
C ARG A 168 22.98 -1.63 -11.01
N LYS A 169 22.37 -0.43 -10.86
CA LYS A 169 23.08 0.84 -11.05
C LYS A 169 23.02 1.78 -9.86
N GLU A 170 21.92 1.80 -9.11
CA GLU A 170 21.65 2.81 -8.09
C GLU A 170 21.82 2.29 -6.65
N LYS A 171 21.36 1.07 -6.36
CA LYS A 171 21.43 0.53 -5.00
C LYS A 171 22.85 0.16 -4.58
N LEU A 172 23.12 0.28 -3.28
CA LEU A 172 24.37 -0.19 -2.67
C LEU A 172 24.33 -1.72 -2.45
N PRO A 173 25.48 -2.38 -2.35
CA PRO A 173 25.56 -3.84 -2.15
C PRO A 173 24.84 -4.34 -0.90
N GLU A 174 24.84 -3.54 0.19
CA GLU A 174 24.22 -3.84 1.47
C GLU A 174 22.70 -3.55 1.51
N GLU A 175 22.14 -2.94 0.48
CA GLU A 175 20.71 -2.67 0.38
C GLU A 175 19.97 -3.88 -0.19
N ASN A 176 18.73 -4.02 0.24
CA ASN A 176 17.83 -5.05 -0.26
C ASN A 176 17.37 -4.70 -1.70
N LYS A 177 16.73 -5.66 -2.35
CA LYS A 177 16.18 -5.46 -3.70
C LYS A 177 15.18 -4.32 -3.71
N THR A 178 15.25 -3.53 -4.77
CA THR A 178 14.30 -2.45 -5.06
C THR A 178 12.89 -3.00 -5.23
N ILE A 179 11.91 -2.29 -4.70
CA ILE A 179 10.50 -2.61 -4.81
C ILE A 179 9.87 -1.68 -5.84
N GLY A 180 9.08 -2.23 -6.76
CA GLY A 180 8.23 -1.47 -7.66
C GLY A 180 6.77 -1.57 -7.25
N ILE A 181 6.07 -0.45 -7.21
CA ILE A 181 4.64 -0.37 -6.95
C ILE A 181 3.98 0.28 -8.16
N LEU A 182 3.10 -0.46 -8.82
CA LEU A 182 2.21 0.10 -9.82
C LEU A 182 0.90 0.51 -9.13
N LEU A 183 0.68 1.80 -9.02
CA LEU A 183 -0.50 2.37 -8.38
C LEU A 183 -1.52 2.74 -9.43
N CYS A 184 -2.63 2.02 -9.51
CA CYS A 184 -3.66 2.15 -10.56
C CYS A 184 -5.06 2.38 -9.99
N SER A 185 -5.94 2.97 -10.79
CA SER A 185 -7.33 3.21 -10.38
C SER A 185 -8.20 1.95 -10.46
N ASN A 186 -7.79 0.98 -11.29
CA ASN A 186 -8.48 -0.29 -11.47
C ASN A 186 -7.45 -1.41 -11.64
N LYS A 187 -7.40 -2.30 -10.67
CA LYS A 187 -6.46 -3.41 -10.61
C LYS A 187 -7.09 -4.68 -11.18
N ASN A 188 -6.36 -5.36 -12.04
CA ASN A 188 -6.74 -6.67 -12.54
C ASN A 188 -5.78 -7.74 -11.98
N ASP A 189 -6.20 -8.40 -10.89
CA ASP A 189 -5.38 -9.39 -10.20
C ASP A 189 -5.00 -10.58 -11.07
N SER A 190 -5.88 -11.00 -12.00
CA SER A 190 -5.58 -12.07 -12.94
C SER A 190 -4.47 -11.68 -13.91
N LEU A 191 -4.52 -10.45 -14.43
CA LEU A 191 -3.46 -9.92 -15.29
C LEU A 191 -2.12 -9.83 -14.54
N VAL A 192 -2.13 -9.32 -13.30
CA VAL A 192 -0.93 -9.22 -12.45
C VAL A 192 -0.32 -10.60 -12.25
N LYS A 193 -1.12 -11.60 -11.85
CA LYS A 193 -0.66 -12.98 -11.63
C LYS A 193 -0.08 -13.63 -12.89
N MET A 194 -0.66 -13.35 -14.06
CA MET A 194 -0.17 -13.91 -15.31
C MET A 194 1.05 -13.19 -15.89
N SER A 195 1.23 -11.91 -15.55
CA SER A 195 2.33 -11.10 -16.09
C SER A 195 3.60 -11.17 -15.26
N LEU A 196 3.50 -11.51 -13.98
CA LEU A 196 4.65 -11.60 -13.08
C LEU A 196 5.05 -13.05 -12.82
N PRO A 197 6.35 -13.34 -12.64
CA PRO A 197 6.83 -14.66 -12.23
C PRO A 197 6.18 -15.11 -10.91
N GLU A 198 5.98 -16.42 -10.73
CA GLU A 198 5.38 -16.99 -9.49
C GLU A 198 6.21 -16.66 -8.23
N ASP A 199 7.52 -16.54 -8.37
CA ASP A 199 8.44 -16.16 -7.29
C ASP A 199 8.64 -14.65 -7.13
N ASN A 200 7.82 -13.83 -7.82
CA ASN A 200 7.90 -12.37 -7.73
C ASN A 200 7.71 -11.89 -6.29
N LYS A 201 8.66 -11.07 -5.82
CA LYS A 201 8.65 -10.46 -4.49
C LYS A 201 8.91 -8.95 -4.51
N THR A 202 9.11 -8.39 -5.69
CA THR A 202 9.60 -7.01 -5.85
C THR A 202 8.62 -6.11 -6.58
N ILE A 203 7.73 -6.64 -7.41
CA ILE A 203 6.73 -5.86 -8.12
C ILE A 203 5.36 -6.08 -7.46
N LEU A 204 4.73 -4.99 -7.09
CA LEU A 204 3.40 -4.98 -6.48
C LEU A 204 2.48 -4.10 -7.33
N ALA A 205 1.24 -4.51 -7.48
CA ALA A 205 0.19 -3.65 -8.01
C ALA A 205 -0.77 -3.32 -6.86
N ALA A 206 -1.03 -2.04 -6.65
CA ALA A 206 -1.96 -1.57 -5.64
C ALA A 206 -3.03 -0.69 -6.29
N GLU A 207 -4.26 -0.83 -5.84
CA GLU A 207 -5.35 0.04 -6.26
C GLU A 207 -5.38 1.30 -5.40
N TYR A 208 -5.73 2.45 -5.99
CA TYR A 208 -5.99 3.65 -5.20
C TYR A 208 -7.45 4.09 -5.31
N LYS A 209 -7.97 4.69 -4.26
CA LYS A 209 -9.31 5.27 -4.18
C LYS A 209 -9.19 6.77 -3.89
N LEU A 210 -9.63 7.59 -4.85
CA LEU A 210 -9.60 9.06 -4.74
C LEU A 210 -10.75 9.64 -3.90
N TYR A 211 -11.77 8.84 -3.64
CA TYR A 211 -12.97 9.30 -2.95
C TYR A 211 -13.32 8.32 -1.83
N LEU A 212 -13.83 8.84 -0.75
CA LEU A 212 -14.47 8.00 0.26
C LEU A 212 -15.66 7.28 -0.37
N PRO A 213 -15.83 5.99 -0.11
CA PRO A 213 -17.00 5.27 -0.55
C PRO A 213 -18.26 5.93 0.03
N THR A 214 -19.35 5.88 -0.72
CA THR A 214 -20.66 6.24 -0.17
C THR A 214 -21.05 5.22 0.90
N GLU A 215 -22.00 5.57 1.80
CA GLU A 215 -22.50 4.64 2.81
C GLU A 215 -22.98 3.31 2.20
N GLU A 216 -23.69 3.37 1.06
CA GLU A 216 -24.10 2.18 0.30
C GLU A 216 -22.90 1.41 -0.28
N GLY A 217 -21.85 2.10 -0.71
CA GLY A 217 -20.60 1.52 -1.20
C GLY A 217 -19.86 0.79 -0.09
N LEU A 218 -19.78 1.40 1.09
CA LEU A 218 -19.17 0.80 2.29
C LEU A 218 -19.92 -0.47 2.72
N LEU A 219 -21.25 -0.44 2.73
CA LEU A 219 -22.06 -1.60 3.06
C LEU A 219 -21.86 -2.76 2.07
N LYS A 220 -21.71 -2.46 0.78
CA LYS A 220 -21.40 -3.47 -0.25
C LYS A 220 -19.99 -4.05 -0.10
N GLU A 221 -18.99 -3.22 0.17
CA GLU A 221 -17.61 -3.67 0.42
C GLU A 221 -17.55 -4.55 1.68
N LEU A 222 -18.27 -4.17 2.74
CA LEU A 222 -18.36 -4.97 3.98
C LEU A 222 -19.09 -6.31 3.76
N ALA A 223 -20.18 -6.30 3.00
CA ALA A 223 -20.93 -7.53 2.68
C ALA A 223 -20.06 -8.50 1.88
N LYS A 224 -19.34 -7.98 0.88
CA LYS A 224 -18.39 -8.77 0.07
C LYS A 224 -17.25 -9.34 0.91
N ALA A 225 -16.64 -8.53 1.75
CA ALA A 225 -15.59 -8.99 2.65
C ALA A 225 -16.07 -10.05 3.64
N GLN A 226 -17.33 -9.94 4.09
CA GLN A 226 -17.95 -10.93 4.96
C GLN A 226 -18.20 -12.26 4.21
N GLU A 227 -18.70 -12.21 2.98
CA GLU A 227 -18.89 -13.38 2.12
C GLU A 227 -17.56 -14.10 1.86
N GLU A 228 -16.50 -13.37 1.47
CA GLU A 228 -15.16 -13.91 1.26
C GLU A 228 -14.57 -14.55 2.53
N TYR A 229 -14.83 -13.96 3.69
CA TYR A 229 -14.41 -14.53 4.98
C TYR A 229 -15.16 -15.81 5.31
N ASP A 230 -16.48 -15.85 5.09
CA ASP A 230 -17.31 -17.00 5.37
C ASP A 230 -17.00 -18.17 4.40
N GLU A 231 -16.70 -17.88 3.13
CA GLU A 231 -16.23 -18.87 2.15
C GLU A 231 -14.86 -19.44 2.54
N ALA A 232 -13.89 -18.59 2.89
CA ALA A 232 -12.57 -19.02 3.34
C ALA A 232 -12.64 -19.87 4.61
N LYS A 233 -13.56 -19.53 5.53
CA LYS A 233 -13.78 -20.29 6.76
C LYS A 233 -14.45 -21.63 6.52
N SER A 234 -15.30 -21.73 5.50
CA SER A 234 -15.95 -22.96 5.08
C SER A 234 -14.96 -23.92 4.42
N ALA A 235 -14.12 -23.40 3.50
CA ALA A 235 -13.05 -24.15 2.85
C ALA A 235 -12.02 -24.69 3.87
N ALA A 236 -11.63 -23.88 4.84
CA ALA A 236 -10.69 -24.32 5.89
C ALA A 236 -11.26 -25.38 6.84
N LYS A 237 -12.59 -25.57 6.89
CA LYS A 237 -13.23 -26.64 7.66
C LYS A 237 -13.33 -27.94 6.87
N GLU A 238 -13.52 -27.87 5.54
CA GLU A 238 -13.54 -29.03 4.65
C GLU A 238 -12.16 -29.68 4.49
N ASP A 239 -11.07 -28.90 4.57
CA ASP A 239 -9.69 -29.41 4.53
C ASP A 239 -9.23 -30.01 5.87
N ALA A 240 -10.02 -29.88 6.94
CA ALA A 240 -9.70 -30.39 8.30
C ALA A 240 -10.47 -31.64 8.72
N GLU A 241 -11.41 -32.12 7.88
CA GLU A 241 -12.10 -33.40 7.99
C GLU A 241 -11.53 -34.44 7.02
#